data_a7f61c058ca966e69bb62f7505eb594e
#
_entry.id   a7f61c058ca966e69bb62f7505eb594e
#
_cell.length_a   1.000
_cell.length_b   1.000
_cell.length_c   1.000
_cell.angle_alpha   90.00
_cell.angle_beta   90.00
_cell.angle_gamma   90.00
#
_symmetry.space_group_name_H-M   'P 1'
#
loop_
_entity.id
_entity.type
_entity.pdbx_description
1 polymer ?
#
loop_
_entity_poly.entity_id
_entity_poly.type
_entity_poly.pdbx_seq_one_letter_code
_entity_poly.pdbx_strand_id
1 'polypeptide(L)'
;MNKAFTSQADDWTDAIAIVQKRYDREYRNEAFDLPEEVESMPLFREWVSHTLSSKIASPFWELAQFQKNQRCLDIGCGVSFLIYPWRDWEVFFYGQEISFVAKEALNSRGSQLNSKLFKGVQHGAAHQLNYENETFDRVIATGFSCYYPIEYWKLVLREAKRVLKPNGVLIFDAIAPDLEFAENWAILETYLGSEVFLTPLSEVTELVQSMGGKITAKKDGLLFCMYRVQW
;
A
#
# COMPACT_ATOMS: atom_id res chain seq x y z
N MET A 1 -10.34 -13.52 21.89
CA MET A 1 -11.26 -14.61 21.50
C MET A 1 -11.04 -14.82 19.99
N ASN A 2 -10.12 -15.73 19.62
CA ASN A 2 -9.78 -16.00 18.23
C ASN A 2 -10.97 -16.63 17.50
N LYS A 3 -11.62 -15.88 16.63
CA LYS A 3 -12.49 -16.49 15.62
C LYS A 3 -11.59 -17.14 14.57
N ALA A 4 -11.55 -18.46 14.57
CA ALA A 4 -10.95 -19.25 13.52
C ALA A 4 -11.65 -18.92 12.20
N PHE A 5 -10.93 -18.33 11.25
CA PHE A 5 -11.37 -18.19 9.87
C PHE A 5 -11.42 -19.58 9.25
N THR A 6 -12.61 -20.13 9.11
CA THR A 6 -12.87 -21.41 8.43
C THR A 6 -12.99 -21.18 6.94
N SER A 7 -12.37 -22.04 6.16
CA SER A 7 -12.31 -22.18 4.72
C SER A 7 -13.67 -22.10 4.00
N GLN A 8 -14.09 -20.91 3.67
CA GLN A 8 -14.90 -20.61 2.49
C GLN A 8 -14.06 -19.69 1.63
N ALA A 9 -14.14 -19.80 0.30
CA ALA A 9 -13.39 -18.99 -0.66
C ALA A 9 -13.26 -17.55 -0.14
N ASP A 10 -12.04 -17.15 0.16
CA ASP A 10 -11.69 -16.05 1.06
C ASP A 10 -12.51 -14.79 0.75
N ASP A 11 -13.56 -14.57 1.50
CA ASP A 11 -14.37 -13.35 1.41
C ASP A 11 -13.69 -12.27 2.27
N TRP A 12 -12.93 -11.40 1.60
CA TRP A 12 -12.21 -10.29 2.22
C TRP A 12 -13.05 -9.01 2.33
N THR A 13 -14.33 -9.07 1.99
CA THR A 13 -15.23 -7.90 1.89
C THR A 13 -15.26 -7.11 3.20
N ASP A 14 -15.44 -7.78 4.34
CA ASP A 14 -15.52 -7.11 5.63
C ASP A 14 -14.19 -6.49 6.04
N ALA A 15 -13.07 -7.19 5.85
CA ALA A 15 -11.74 -6.67 6.16
C ALA A 15 -11.42 -5.43 5.31
N ILE A 16 -11.74 -5.47 4.02
CA ILE A 16 -11.55 -4.35 3.11
C ILE A 16 -12.44 -3.17 3.51
N ALA A 17 -13.70 -3.42 3.88
CA ALA A 17 -14.62 -2.36 4.30
C ALA A 17 -14.16 -1.65 5.57
N ILE A 18 -13.54 -2.36 6.51
CA ILE A 18 -12.96 -1.78 7.73
C ILE A 18 -11.82 -0.81 7.36
N VAL A 19 -10.87 -1.27 6.56
CA VAL A 19 -9.73 -0.44 6.12
C VAL A 19 -10.20 0.75 5.27
N GLN A 20 -11.14 0.53 4.35
CA GLN A 20 -11.76 1.59 3.55
C GLN A 20 -12.37 2.67 4.44
N LYS A 21 -13.18 2.29 5.44
CA LYS A 21 -13.82 3.22 6.37
C LYS A 21 -12.80 4.03 7.16
N ARG A 22 -11.73 3.40 7.62
CA ARG A 22 -10.63 4.05 8.36
C ARG A 22 -10.01 5.15 7.49
N TYR A 23 -9.65 4.85 6.24
CA TYR A 23 -9.05 5.83 5.33
C TYR A 23 -10.04 6.88 4.84
N ASP A 24 -11.28 6.52 4.55
CA ASP A 24 -12.32 7.50 4.17
C ASP A 24 -12.52 8.57 5.27
N ARG A 25 -12.44 8.18 6.55
CA ARG A 25 -12.49 9.14 7.68
C ARG A 25 -11.30 10.09 7.67
N GLU A 26 -10.09 9.54 7.51
CA GLU A 26 -8.87 10.36 7.45
C GLU A 26 -8.89 11.35 6.28
N TYR A 27 -9.25 10.88 5.08
CA TYR A 27 -9.33 11.76 3.91
C TYR A 27 -10.44 12.82 3.98
N ARG A 28 -11.45 12.63 4.84
CA ARG A 28 -12.45 13.65 5.16
C ARG A 28 -12.02 14.57 6.29
N ASN A 29 -10.87 14.37 6.90
CA ASN A 29 -10.40 15.03 8.11
C ASN A 29 -11.41 14.89 9.27
N GLU A 30 -12.06 13.73 9.40
CA GLU A 30 -12.93 13.43 10.54
C GLU A 30 -12.08 13.19 11.79
N ALA A 31 -12.51 13.75 12.92
CA ALA A 31 -11.82 13.57 14.19
C ALA A 31 -11.87 12.10 14.64
N PHE A 32 -10.76 11.65 15.24
CA PHE A 32 -10.69 10.39 15.96
C PHE A 32 -10.74 10.67 17.45
N ASP A 33 -11.57 9.91 18.16
CA ASP A 33 -11.65 9.97 19.62
C ASP A 33 -10.61 8.97 20.18
N LEU A 34 -9.49 9.50 20.62
CA LEU A 34 -8.35 8.72 21.07
C LEU A 34 -8.14 8.89 22.59
N PRO A 35 -7.79 7.83 23.33
CA PRO A 35 -7.46 7.96 24.73
C PRO A 35 -6.14 8.71 24.95
N GLU A 36 -6.00 9.34 26.13
CA GLU A 36 -4.85 10.18 26.48
C GLU A 36 -3.51 9.44 26.34
N GLU A 37 -3.50 8.12 26.62
CA GLU A 37 -2.31 7.28 26.47
C GLU A 37 -1.81 7.25 25.03
N VAL A 38 -2.71 7.20 24.05
CA VAL A 38 -2.39 7.20 22.62
C VAL A 38 -1.97 8.61 22.19
N GLU A 39 -2.69 9.64 22.61
CA GLU A 39 -2.36 11.03 22.29
C GLU A 39 -1.00 11.46 22.87
N SER A 40 -0.57 10.86 23.97
CA SER A 40 0.73 11.11 24.57
C SER A 40 1.90 10.46 23.83
N MET A 41 1.65 9.47 22.96
CA MET A 41 2.70 8.78 22.21
C MET A 41 3.42 9.72 21.25
N PRO A 42 4.77 9.63 21.14
CA PRO A 42 5.52 10.42 20.17
C PRO A 42 5.03 10.23 18.74
N LEU A 43 4.71 8.99 18.36
CA LEU A 43 4.21 8.63 17.03
C LEU A 43 2.88 9.34 16.71
N PHE A 44 1.97 9.46 17.68
CA PHE A 44 0.72 10.18 17.52
C PHE A 44 0.94 11.66 17.20
N ARG A 45 1.84 12.32 17.96
CA ARG A 45 2.17 13.74 17.75
C ARG A 45 2.74 13.97 16.34
N GLU A 46 3.57 13.08 15.87
CA GLU A 46 4.13 13.13 14.53
C GLU A 46 3.06 12.87 13.45
N TRP A 47 2.12 11.96 13.71
CA TRP A 47 0.98 11.71 12.82
C TRP A 47 0.09 12.95 12.69
N VAL A 48 -0.34 13.55 13.81
CA VAL A 48 -1.17 14.76 13.84
C VAL A 48 -0.48 15.97 13.18
N SER A 49 0.84 16.11 13.38
CA SER A 49 1.64 17.18 12.79
C SER A 49 2.02 16.93 11.32
N HIS A 50 1.59 15.81 10.73
CA HIS A 50 1.95 15.35 9.38
C HIS A 50 3.45 15.17 9.14
N THR A 51 4.26 15.09 10.21
CA THR A 51 5.71 14.83 10.11
C THR A 51 6.04 13.34 10.06
N LEU A 52 5.12 12.48 10.50
CA LEU A 52 5.32 11.03 10.52
C LEU A 52 5.57 10.48 9.11
N SER A 53 4.80 10.93 8.13
CA SER A 53 4.91 10.44 6.75
C SER A 53 6.31 10.60 6.15
N SER A 54 7.07 11.64 6.53
CA SER A 54 8.45 11.81 6.08
C SER A 54 9.43 10.79 6.67
N LYS A 55 9.09 10.21 7.83
CA LYS A 55 9.93 9.22 8.51
C LYS A 55 9.61 7.78 8.10
N ILE A 56 8.31 7.49 7.88
CA ILE A 56 7.83 6.16 7.58
C ILE A 56 7.52 5.94 6.09
N ALA A 57 7.64 6.98 5.27
CA ALA A 57 7.41 6.84 3.83
C ALA A 57 8.31 5.76 3.24
N SER A 58 7.69 4.86 2.48
CA SER A 58 8.42 3.88 1.68
C SER A 58 8.99 4.58 0.45
N PRO A 59 10.32 4.84 0.35
CA PRO A 59 10.91 5.47 -0.83
C PRO A 59 10.94 4.48 -2.01
N PHE A 60 9.78 4.03 -2.44
CA PHE A 60 9.59 3.02 -3.48
C PHE A 60 10.28 3.38 -4.80
N TRP A 61 10.41 4.68 -5.10
CA TRP A 61 11.06 5.15 -6.34
C TRP A 61 12.52 4.74 -6.43
N GLU A 62 13.23 4.58 -5.29
CA GLU A 62 14.61 4.12 -5.29
C GLU A 62 14.72 2.67 -5.78
N LEU A 63 13.75 1.83 -5.43
CA LEU A 63 13.69 0.43 -5.86
C LEU A 63 13.01 0.27 -7.23
N ALA A 64 12.06 1.15 -7.56
CA ALA A 64 11.35 1.11 -8.83
C ALA A 64 12.26 1.41 -10.02
N GLN A 65 13.24 2.31 -9.83
CA GLN A 65 14.18 2.72 -10.87
C GLN A 65 13.42 3.07 -12.17
N PHE A 66 12.53 4.04 -12.06
CA PHE A 66 11.65 4.44 -13.15
C PHE A 66 12.41 4.84 -14.40
N GLN A 67 11.85 4.48 -15.55
CA GLN A 67 12.29 4.92 -16.84
C GLN A 67 11.15 5.67 -17.54
N LYS A 68 11.48 6.68 -18.30
CA LYS A 68 10.53 7.48 -19.06
C LYS A 68 9.57 6.62 -19.88
N ASN A 69 8.30 7.00 -19.88
CA ASN A 69 7.20 6.35 -20.60
C ASN A 69 6.83 4.94 -20.11
N GLN A 70 7.36 4.48 -18.99
CA GLN A 70 6.87 3.25 -18.37
C GLN A 70 5.44 3.43 -17.87
N ARG A 71 4.67 2.35 -17.91
CA ARG A 71 3.34 2.26 -17.29
C ARG A 71 3.50 1.72 -15.88
N CYS A 72 3.06 2.49 -14.90
CA CYS A 72 3.12 2.11 -13.49
C CYS A 72 1.71 2.06 -12.89
N LEU A 73 1.37 0.93 -12.26
CA LEU A 73 0.19 0.80 -11.40
C LEU A 73 0.60 1.01 -9.95
N ASP A 74 -0.10 1.90 -9.26
CA ASP A 74 0.01 2.13 -7.83
C ASP A 74 -1.24 1.58 -7.14
N ILE A 75 -1.09 0.48 -6.39
CA ILE A 75 -2.16 -0.22 -5.68
C ILE A 75 -2.25 0.35 -4.26
N GLY A 76 -3.45 0.73 -3.83
CA GLY A 76 -3.64 1.47 -2.59
C GLY A 76 -3.01 2.85 -2.68
N CYS A 77 -3.18 3.49 -3.84
CA CYS A 77 -2.43 4.69 -4.19
C CYS A 77 -2.75 5.92 -3.33
N GLY A 78 -3.85 5.90 -2.57
CA GLY A 78 -4.27 7.06 -1.81
C GLY A 78 -4.25 8.33 -2.66
N VAL A 79 -3.44 9.29 -2.27
CA VAL A 79 -3.23 10.55 -3.00
C VAL A 79 -1.81 10.69 -3.58
N SER A 80 -1.12 9.58 -3.82
CA SER A 80 0.31 9.52 -4.18
C SER A 80 0.66 10.39 -5.40
N PHE A 81 -0.22 10.47 -6.41
CA PHE A 81 0.02 11.30 -7.59
C PHE A 81 0.14 12.80 -7.28
N LEU A 82 -0.42 13.25 -6.16
CA LEU A 82 -0.35 14.64 -5.71
C LEU A 82 0.88 14.91 -4.83
N ILE A 83 1.44 13.87 -4.24
CA ILE A 83 2.51 13.95 -3.24
C ILE A 83 3.88 13.71 -3.89
N TYR A 84 3.97 12.70 -4.76
CA TYR A 84 5.25 12.29 -5.35
C TYR A 84 5.48 12.93 -6.73
N PRO A 85 6.76 13.06 -7.17
CA PRO A 85 7.12 13.75 -8.40
C PRO A 85 6.93 12.87 -9.67
N TRP A 86 5.75 12.29 -9.85
CA TRP A 86 5.41 11.44 -11.00
C TRP A 86 5.69 12.08 -12.36
N ARG A 87 5.59 13.42 -12.43
CA ARG A 87 5.87 14.16 -13.65
C ARG A 87 7.37 14.17 -13.99
N ASP A 88 8.20 14.30 -12.96
CA ASP A 88 9.65 14.35 -13.13
C ASP A 88 10.19 12.97 -13.52
N TRP A 89 9.53 11.90 -13.08
CA TRP A 89 9.83 10.54 -13.52
C TRP A 89 9.36 10.24 -14.94
N GLU A 90 8.49 11.08 -15.52
CA GLU A 90 7.89 10.92 -16.84
C GLU A 90 7.22 9.55 -17.06
N VAL A 91 6.57 9.02 -16.00
CA VAL A 91 5.94 7.72 -15.95
C VAL A 91 4.42 7.85 -16.09
N PHE A 92 3.77 6.96 -16.83
CA PHE A 92 2.32 6.91 -16.90
C PHE A 92 1.78 6.28 -15.61
N PHE A 93 1.05 7.09 -14.84
CA PHE A 93 0.44 6.70 -13.59
C PHE A 93 -0.95 6.12 -13.80
N TYR A 94 -1.17 4.95 -13.24
CA TYR A 94 -2.46 4.29 -13.07
C TYR A 94 -2.63 3.98 -11.59
N GLY A 95 -3.82 4.19 -11.02
CA GLY A 95 -4.09 3.91 -9.61
C GLY A 95 -5.23 2.93 -9.43
N GLN A 96 -5.17 2.15 -8.35
CA GLN A 96 -6.32 1.44 -7.80
C GLN A 96 -6.40 1.71 -6.31
N GLU A 97 -7.61 2.07 -5.82
CA GLU A 97 -7.82 2.55 -4.46
C GLU A 97 -9.14 2.03 -3.90
N ILE A 98 -9.12 1.58 -2.63
CA ILE A 98 -10.35 1.17 -1.93
C ILE A 98 -11.10 2.37 -1.35
N SER A 99 -10.40 3.44 -0.94
CA SER A 99 -11.06 4.66 -0.48
C SER A 99 -11.74 5.38 -1.64
N PHE A 100 -13.05 5.50 -1.54
CA PHE A 100 -13.83 6.26 -2.50
C PHE A 100 -13.47 7.75 -2.46
N VAL A 101 -13.19 8.27 -1.26
CA VAL A 101 -12.83 9.68 -1.05
C VAL A 101 -11.50 10.01 -1.74
N ALA A 102 -10.47 9.21 -1.51
CA ALA A 102 -9.17 9.40 -2.14
C ALA A 102 -9.24 9.26 -3.67
N LYS A 103 -9.94 8.24 -4.15
CA LYS A 103 -10.15 8.00 -5.60
C LYS A 103 -10.81 9.21 -6.27
N GLU A 104 -11.89 9.75 -5.71
CA GLU A 104 -12.59 10.92 -6.26
C GLU A 104 -11.71 12.18 -6.22
N ALA A 105 -11.01 12.41 -5.10
CA ALA A 105 -10.09 13.52 -4.96
C ALA A 105 -8.98 13.48 -6.01
N LEU A 106 -8.38 12.31 -6.23
CA LEU A 106 -7.32 12.12 -7.23
C LEU A 106 -7.84 12.30 -8.67
N ASN A 107 -8.97 11.70 -9.02
CA ASN A 107 -9.51 11.79 -10.37
C ASN A 107 -9.92 13.24 -10.71
N SER A 108 -10.50 13.97 -9.74
CA SER A 108 -10.84 15.38 -9.91
C SER A 108 -9.61 16.26 -10.11
N ARG A 109 -8.59 16.12 -9.24
CA ARG A 109 -7.39 16.96 -9.26
C ARG A 109 -6.37 16.52 -10.31
N GLY A 110 -6.20 15.21 -10.51
CA GLY A 110 -5.24 14.65 -11.46
C GLY A 110 -5.50 15.13 -12.88
N SER A 111 -6.76 15.22 -13.29
CA SER A 111 -7.17 15.73 -14.60
C SER A 111 -6.85 17.23 -14.76
N GLN A 112 -7.02 18.02 -13.69
CA GLN A 112 -6.73 19.47 -13.69
C GLN A 112 -5.23 19.78 -13.80
N LEU A 113 -4.37 18.88 -13.35
CA LEU A 113 -2.93 19.03 -13.45
C LEU A 113 -2.41 18.89 -14.90
N ASN A 114 -3.31 18.74 -15.88
CA ASN A 114 -3.03 18.60 -17.31
C ASN A 114 -1.88 17.62 -17.61
N SER A 115 -1.81 16.58 -16.82
CA SER A 115 -0.77 15.59 -16.98
C SER A 115 -1.23 14.49 -17.91
N LYS A 116 -0.63 14.42 -19.11
CA LYS A 116 -0.79 13.26 -19.99
C LYS A 116 -0.35 11.95 -19.33
N LEU A 117 0.39 12.07 -18.23
CA LEU A 117 0.91 10.93 -17.46
C LEU A 117 -0.13 10.36 -16.51
N PHE A 118 -1.10 11.14 -16.04
CA PHE A 118 -2.19 10.63 -15.18
C PHE A 118 -3.23 9.90 -16.03
N LYS A 119 -3.46 8.61 -15.74
CA LYS A 119 -4.38 7.73 -16.47
C LYS A 119 -5.65 7.39 -15.68
N GLY A 120 -5.78 7.96 -14.48
CA GLY A 120 -6.93 7.77 -13.61
C GLY A 120 -6.71 6.75 -12.51
N VAL A 121 -7.66 6.73 -11.57
CA VAL A 121 -7.71 5.81 -10.45
C VAL A 121 -9.01 5.02 -10.52
N GLN A 122 -8.91 3.70 -10.44
CA GLN A 122 -10.06 2.80 -10.35
C GLN A 122 -10.39 2.50 -8.89
N HIS A 123 -11.67 2.33 -8.58
CA HIS A 123 -12.09 1.83 -7.28
C HIS A 123 -12.01 0.31 -7.26
N GLY A 124 -11.32 -0.25 -6.27
CA GLY A 124 -11.23 -1.70 -6.13
C GLY A 124 -10.14 -2.15 -5.15
N ALA A 125 -10.25 -3.40 -4.74
CA ALA A 125 -9.34 -4.04 -3.81
C ALA A 125 -8.07 -4.57 -4.51
N ALA A 126 -6.98 -4.69 -3.75
CA ALA A 126 -5.67 -5.10 -4.26
C ALA A 126 -5.61 -6.54 -4.78
N HIS A 127 -6.49 -7.42 -4.29
CA HIS A 127 -6.56 -8.83 -4.68
C HIS A 127 -7.37 -9.07 -5.96
N GLN A 128 -7.96 -8.02 -6.53
CA GLN A 128 -8.77 -8.09 -7.77
C GLN A 128 -8.55 -6.80 -8.59
N LEU A 129 -7.57 -6.83 -9.48
CA LEU A 129 -7.18 -5.67 -10.27
C LEU A 129 -7.99 -5.61 -11.57
N ASN A 130 -8.60 -4.44 -11.80
CA ASN A 130 -9.42 -4.19 -13.01
C ASN A 130 -8.56 -3.80 -14.22
N TYR A 131 -7.47 -4.54 -14.45
CA TYR A 131 -6.53 -4.32 -15.54
C TYR A 131 -6.23 -5.62 -16.26
N GLU A 132 -5.89 -5.52 -17.55
CA GLU A 132 -5.52 -6.66 -18.37
C GLU A 132 -4.15 -7.24 -17.94
N ASN A 133 -3.92 -8.50 -18.34
CA ASN A 133 -2.62 -9.14 -18.13
C ASN A 133 -1.50 -8.35 -18.83
N GLU A 134 -0.29 -8.44 -18.31
CA GLU A 134 0.94 -7.93 -18.94
C GLU A 134 0.84 -6.45 -19.38
N THR A 135 0.21 -5.63 -18.55
CA THR A 135 -0.07 -4.23 -18.85
C THR A 135 1.03 -3.27 -18.36
N PHE A 136 1.65 -3.59 -17.22
CA PHE A 136 2.49 -2.64 -16.49
C PHE A 136 3.97 -3.03 -16.50
N ASP A 137 4.83 -2.02 -16.59
CA ASP A 137 6.27 -2.17 -16.42
C ASP A 137 6.67 -2.19 -14.95
N ARG A 138 5.89 -1.47 -14.13
CA ARG A 138 6.03 -1.35 -12.67
C ARG A 138 4.69 -1.49 -12.00
N VAL A 139 4.67 -2.20 -10.88
CA VAL A 139 3.57 -2.23 -9.92
C VAL A 139 4.12 -1.82 -8.57
N ILE A 140 3.42 -0.94 -7.87
CA ILE A 140 3.74 -0.48 -6.52
C ILE A 140 2.58 -0.89 -5.63
N ALA A 141 2.87 -1.40 -4.44
CA ALA A 141 1.91 -1.79 -3.44
C ALA A 141 2.51 -1.50 -2.05
N THR A 142 2.52 -0.23 -1.65
CA THR A 142 3.16 0.23 -0.42
C THR A 142 2.19 0.93 0.51
N GLY A 143 2.46 0.87 1.83
CA GLY A 143 1.72 1.58 2.86
C GLY A 143 0.41 0.93 3.32
N PHE A 144 0.06 -0.25 2.82
CA PHE A 144 -1.16 -0.95 3.24
C PHE A 144 -0.94 -2.43 3.61
N SER A 145 0.30 -2.91 3.55
CA SER A 145 0.61 -4.33 3.78
C SER A 145 0.17 -4.82 5.17
N CYS A 146 0.27 -3.98 6.15
CA CYS A 146 -0.03 -4.31 7.54
C CYS A 146 -1.51 -4.48 7.86
N TYR A 147 -2.42 -4.08 6.99
CA TYR A 147 -3.87 -4.21 7.25
C TYR A 147 -4.46 -5.57 6.87
N TYR A 148 -3.64 -6.44 6.33
CA TYR A 148 -4.09 -7.75 5.87
C TYR A 148 -3.09 -8.85 6.23
N PRO A 149 -3.58 -10.06 6.60
CA PRO A 149 -2.70 -11.19 6.87
C PRO A 149 -2.02 -11.71 5.62
N ILE A 150 -1.02 -12.56 5.80
CA ILE A 150 -0.16 -13.07 4.72
C ILE A 150 -0.95 -13.84 3.63
N GLU A 151 -2.07 -14.45 3.97
CA GLU A 151 -2.97 -15.15 3.05
C GLU A 151 -3.56 -14.20 2.00
N TYR A 152 -3.96 -13.00 2.41
CA TYR A 152 -4.43 -11.97 1.49
C TYR A 152 -3.31 -11.52 0.55
N TRP A 153 -2.09 -11.37 1.06
CA TRP A 153 -0.94 -10.98 0.26
C TRP A 153 -0.62 -11.98 -0.84
N LYS A 154 -0.89 -13.27 -0.65
CA LYS A 154 -0.79 -14.26 -1.72
C LYS A 154 -1.68 -13.93 -2.91
N LEU A 155 -2.88 -13.40 -2.66
CA LEU A 155 -3.80 -12.97 -3.72
C LEU A 155 -3.30 -11.68 -4.40
N VAL A 156 -2.84 -10.72 -3.61
CA VAL A 156 -2.28 -9.45 -4.12
C VAL A 156 -1.06 -9.70 -5.02
N LEU A 157 -0.13 -10.53 -4.57
CA LEU A 157 1.06 -10.89 -5.36
C LEU A 157 0.71 -11.62 -6.66
N ARG A 158 -0.32 -12.49 -6.64
CA ARG A 158 -0.82 -13.16 -7.84
C ARG A 158 -1.36 -12.16 -8.86
N GLU A 159 -2.16 -11.20 -8.43
CA GLU A 159 -2.70 -10.15 -9.29
C GLU A 159 -1.60 -9.21 -9.80
N ALA A 160 -0.68 -8.80 -8.92
CA ALA A 160 0.47 -7.98 -9.33
C ALA A 160 1.30 -8.68 -10.42
N LYS A 161 1.59 -9.98 -10.24
CA LYS A 161 2.28 -10.81 -11.24
C LYS A 161 1.49 -10.88 -12.56
N ARG A 162 0.16 -11.05 -12.49
CA ARG A 162 -0.70 -11.16 -13.67
C ARG A 162 -0.66 -9.90 -14.53
N VAL A 163 -0.70 -8.72 -13.89
CA VAL A 163 -0.76 -7.44 -14.61
C VAL A 163 0.62 -6.92 -15.03
N LEU A 164 1.70 -7.45 -14.45
CA LEU A 164 3.07 -7.12 -14.86
C LEU A 164 3.41 -7.74 -16.20
N LYS A 165 4.09 -6.97 -17.04
CA LYS A 165 4.74 -7.47 -18.26
C LYS A 165 5.86 -8.45 -17.93
N PRO A 166 6.29 -9.30 -18.88
CA PRO A 166 7.54 -10.03 -18.75
C PRO A 166 8.69 -9.07 -18.38
N ASN A 167 9.48 -9.42 -17.36
CA ASN A 167 10.54 -8.58 -16.77
C ASN A 167 10.04 -7.30 -16.06
N GLY A 168 8.73 -7.16 -15.84
CA GLY A 168 8.17 -6.12 -15.01
C GLY A 168 8.62 -6.26 -13.54
N VAL A 169 8.45 -5.21 -12.76
CA VAL A 169 8.92 -5.16 -11.37
C VAL A 169 7.78 -4.79 -10.44
N LEU A 170 7.61 -5.57 -9.38
CA LEU A 170 6.80 -5.22 -8.23
C LEU A 170 7.68 -4.59 -7.14
N ILE A 171 7.22 -3.48 -6.57
CA ILE A 171 7.74 -2.92 -5.34
C ILE A 171 6.61 -2.99 -4.31
N PHE A 172 6.86 -3.60 -3.18
CA PHE A 172 5.91 -3.62 -2.07
C PHE A 172 6.65 -3.52 -0.75
N ASP A 173 5.92 -3.27 0.32
CA ASP A 173 6.48 -3.20 1.66
C ASP A 173 5.80 -4.18 2.63
N ALA A 174 6.42 -4.38 3.78
CA ALA A 174 5.88 -5.12 4.91
C ALA A 174 6.38 -4.52 6.21
N ILE A 175 5.59 -4.71 7.28
CA ILE A 175 5.99 -4.34 8.65
C ILE A 175 6.29 -5.63 9.41
N ALA A 176 7.53 -5.75 9.88
CA ALA A 176 7.91 -6.83 10.79
C ALA A 176 7.75 -6.41 12.25
N PRO A 177 7.51 -7.36 13.17
CA PRO A 177 7.29 -7.05 14.58
C PRO A 177 8.53 -6.47 15.29
N ASP A 178 9.72 -6.66 14.73
CA ASP A 178 11.00 -6.19 15.26
C ASP A 178 11.44 -4.82 14.74
N LEU A 179 10.64 -4.17 13.89
CA LEU A 179 10.92 -2.81 13.42
C LEU A 179 10.60 -1.77 14.48
N GLU A 180 11.39 -0.69 14.51
CA GLU A 180 11.40 0.33 15.57
C GLU A 180 10.03 0.89 15.90
N PHE A 181 9.20 1.16 14.89
CA PHE A 181 7.87 1.76 15.08
C PHE A 181 6.71 0.76 14.97
N ALA A 182 6.98 -0.54 14.81
CA ALA A 182 5.95 -1.53 14.50
C ALA A 182 4.86 -1.61 15.60
N GLU A 183 5.25 -1.72 16.86
CA GLU A 183 4.31 -1.81 17.99
C GLU A 183 3.49 -0.53 18.15
N ASN A 184 4.16 0.63 18.14
CA ASN A 184 3.49 1.92 18.27
C ASN A 184 2.53 2.18 17.10
N TRP A 185 2.90 1.76 15.89
CA TRP A 185 2.04 1.83 14.72
C TRP A 185 0.81 0.93 14.87
N ALA A 186 0.98 -0.30 15.32
CA ALA A 186 -0.12 -1.23 15.55
C ALA A 186 -1.12 -0.68 16.59
N ILE A 187 -0.62 -0.08 17.67
CA ILE A 187 -1.45 0.55 18.70
C ILE A 187 -2.24 1.71 18.08
N LEU A 188 -1.56 2.64 17.40
CA LEU A 188 -2.20 3.80 16.77
C LEU A 188 -3.29 3.37 15.78
N GLU A 189 -2.99 2.48 14.84
CA GLU A 189 -3.94 2.03 13.82
C GLU A 189 -5.15 1.28 14.41
N THR A 190 -4.95 0.53 15.49
CA THR A 190 -6.06 -0.12 16.20
C THR A 190 -7.07 0.92 16.72
N TYR A 191 -6.59 2.00 17.30
CA TYR A 191 -7.45 3.10 17.76
C TYR A 191 -8.04 3.93 16.61
N LEU A 192 -7.34 4.01 15.47
CA LEU A 192 -7.87 4.63 14.26
C LEU A 192 -8.94 3.76 13.57
N GLY A 193 -9.07 2.50 13.99
CA GLY A 193 -10.15 1.58 13.56
C GLY A 193 -9.73 0.49 12.60
N SER A 194 -8.42 0.20 12.48
CA SER A 194 -7.91 -0.92 11.69
C SER A 194 -7.00 -1.82 12.52
N GLU A 195 -7.16 -3.12 12.38
CA GLU A 195 -6.20 -4.10 12.90
C GLU A 195 -4.93 -4.10 12.09
N VAL A 196 -3.77 -4.31 12.73
CA VAL A 196 -2.47 -4.40 12.08
C VAL A 196 -1.91 -5.81 12.23
N PHE A 197 -1.49 -6.39 11.12
CA PHE A 197 -0.83 -7.69 11.01
C PHE A 197 0.66 -7.47 10.82
N LEU A 198 1.44 -7.73 11.86
CA LEU A 198 2.91 -7.68 11.80
C LEU A 198 3.42 -9.03 11.31
N THR A 199 4.01 -9.06 10.13
CA THR A 199 4.44 -10.30 9.49
C THR A 199 5.96 -10.42 9.52
N PRO A 200 6.54 -11.51 10.07
CA PRO A 200 7.97 -11.75 10.02
C PRO A 200 8.51 -11.68 8.59
N LEU A 201 9.64 -10.99 8.37
CA LEU A 201 10.20 -10.81 7.03
C LEU A 201 10.62 -12.13 6.36
N SER A 202 10.86 -13.20 7.15
CA SER A 202 11.07 -14.54 6.64
C SER A 202 9.85 -15.09 5.92
N GLU A 203 8.64 -14.92 6.52
CA GLU A 203 7.38 -15.38 5.93
C GLU A 203 7.08 -14.63 4.62
N VAL A 204 7.34 -13.32 4.60
CA VAL A 204 7.20 -12.52 3.37
C VAL A 204 8.14 -13.04 2.27
N THR A 205 9.38 -13.35 2.64
CA THR A 205 10.37 -13.90 1.71
C THR A 205 9.95 -15.27 1.18
N GLU A 206 9.50 -16.15 2.06
CA GLU A 206 9.00 -17.49 1.70
C GLU A 206 7.78 -17.41 0.79
N LEU A 207 6.84 -16.49 1.07
CA LEU A 207 5.68 -16.27 0.21
C LEU A 207 6.11 -15.90 -1.21
N VAL A 208 6.98 -14.89 -1.36
CA VAL A 208 7.47 -14.45 -2.68
C VAL A 208 8.14 -15.62 -3.43
N GLN A 209 9.01 -16.36 -2.76
CA GLN A 209 9.72 -17.50 -3.35
C GLN A 209 8.78 -18.63 -3.75
N SER A 210 7.78 -18.95 -2.91
CA SER A 210 6.78 -19.99 -3.20
C SER A 210 5.95 -19.69 -4.45
N MET A 211 5.83 -18.41 -4.81
CA MET A 211 5.14 -17.96 -6.02
C MET A 211 6.06 -17.83 -7.23
N GLY A 212 7.32 -18.29 -7.11
CA GLY A 212 8.34 -18.21 -8.14
C GLY A 212 8.92 -16.80 -8.34
N GLY A 213 8.69 -15.90 -7.39
CA GLY A 213 9.25 -14.56 -7.41
C GLY A 213 10.70 -14.54 -6.90
N LYS A 214 11.49 -13.63 -7.47
CA LYS A 214 12.86 -13.36 -7.05
C LYS A 214 12.95 -11.98 -6.42
N ILE A 215 13.34 -11.90 -5.15
CA ILE A 215 13.68 -10.64 -4.49
C ILE A 215 15.02 -10.17 -5.03
N THR A 216 15.03 -9.06 -5.76
CA THR A 216 16.22 -8.51 -6.43
C THR A 216 16.84 -7.34 -5.65
N ALA A 217 16.09 -6.74 -4.76
CA ALA A 217 16.57 -5.74 -3.79
C ALA A 217 15.64 -5.69 -2.58
N LYS A 218 16.17 -5.26 -1.45
CA LYS A 218 15.49 -5.01 -0.19
C LYS A 218 16.01 -3.71 0.40
N LYS A 219 15.15 -2.95 1.04
CA LYS A 219 15.52 -1.74 1.78
C LYS A 219 14.78 -1.68 3.09
N ASP A 220 15.50 -1.69 4.20
CA ASP A 220 14.95 -1.57 5.54
C ASP A 220 14.69 -0.09 5.87
N GLY A 221 13.52 0.17 6.47
CA GLY A 221 13.11 1.47 7.01
C GLY A 221 12.77 1.34 8.49
N LEU A 222 12.37 2.45 9.11
CA LEU A 222 12.01 2.47 10.54
C LEU A 222 10.68 1.75 10.82
N LEU A 223 9.76 1.74 9.85
CA LEU A 223 8.46 1.07 9.95
C LEU A 223 8.29 0.04 8.84
N PHE A 224 8.64 0.36 7.61
CA PHE A 224 8.45 -0.53 6.46
C PHE A 224 9.78 -1.07 5.96
N CYS A 225 9.78 -2.37 5.68
CA CYS A 225 10.82 -3.01 4.87
C CYS A 225 10.29 -3.17 3.45
N MET A 226 10.98 -2.58 2.48
CA MET A 226 10.58 -2.64 1.07
C MET A 226 11.29 -3.75 0.32
N TYR A 227 10.57 -4.33 -0.63
CA TYR A 227 11.02 -5.39 -1.51
C TYR A 227 10.88 -4.99 -2.97
N ARG A 228 11.87 -5.37 -3.76
CA ARG A 228 11.81 -5.36 -5.22
C ARG A 228 11.78 -6.78 -5.73
N VAL A 229 10.70 -7.15 -6.44
CA VAL A 229 10.43 -8.51 -6.91
C VAL A 229 10.30 -8.56 -8.42
N GLN A 230 10.80 -9.62 -9.02
CA GLN A 230 10.64 -9.98 -10.44
C GLN A 230 10.22 -11.45 -10.57
N TRP A 231 9.49 -11.77 -11.66
CA TRP A 231 9.12 -13.12 -12.05
C TRP A 231 9.68 -13.49 -13.43
#